data_98d444c98fbd8c4167d9306e06831f60
#
_entry.id   98d444c98fbd8c4167d9306e06831f60
#
_cell.length_a   1.000
_cell.length_b   1.000
_cell.length_c   1.000
_cell.angle_alpha   90.00
_cell.angle_beta   90.00
_cell.angle_gamma   90.00
#
_symmetry.space_group_name_H-M   'P 1'
#
loop_
_entity.id
_entity.type
_entity.pdbx_description
1 polymer ?
#
loop_
_entity_poly.entity_id
_entity_poly.type
_entity_poly.pdbx_seq_one_letter_code
_entity_poly.pdbx_strand_id
1 'polypeptide(L)'
;LIKRRVVVTGLGMLTPVGLNVEQTWRNILAGKSGVGMVEGFDTTDYPTKIWAKVKNFNIEDYVPLKEARKMDVFTQYGIAAAEEALADSGLVIDEQLSLRAGVAVGAGIGGIETITNNQDKLVAGGPRKVSPFFIPAGIINMVAGQISIKHQLKGPNISVVTACTTGTHNIGLAGRMIAYGDADVMVCGGAEMTTTPLCLAGFSAVRSLSKRNDEPEKASRPWDKDRDGFVMGEGAGILILEEYEHAKARGAKIYAELVGFGMSGDAYHITAPDEDADGATRAMEAAVKDAHIDVSEVDYINAHGTSTYLNDLNETKAVKRLFKDHAYKLAISSTKSMTGHLLGAAGAVEAIFSILAIKDQIAPPTINLDNPDEGCDLNYVPHRAQEMRINYVLSNSLGFGGTNGSLIFKRV
;
A
#
# COMPACT_ATOMS: atom_id res chain seq x y z
N LEU A 1 22.83 3.02 -21.23
CA LEU A 1 22.82 3.71 -19.92
C LEU A 1 22.97 2.63 -18.84
N ILE A 2 23.98 2.77 -17.99
CA ILE A 2 24.13 1.90 -16.80
C ILE A 2 23.04 2.34 -15.81
N LYS A 3 22.14 1.42 -15.47
CA LYS A 3 21.07 1.64 -14.50
C LYS A 3 21.68 1.83 -13.10
N ARG A 4 21.40 2.96 -12.42
CA ARG A 4 21.87 3.21 -11.05
C ARG A 4 21.13 2.30 -10.08
N ARG A 5 21.79 1.89 -9.01
CA ARG A 5 21.17 1.11 -7.92
C ARG A 5 20.30 2.00 -7.06
N VAL A 6 19.18 1.45 -6.59
CA VAL A 6 18.18 2.17 -5.80
C VAL A 6 17.98 1.46 -4.46
N VAL A 7 18.16 2.17 -3.37
CA VAL A 7 18.04 1.63 -2.01
C VAL A 7 16.98 2.35 -1.20
N VAL A 8 16.48 1.67 -0.17
CA VAL A 8 15.52 2.21 0.78
C VAL A 8 16.27 2.68 2.02
N THR A 9 16.17 3.96 2.34
CA THR A 9 16.87 4.57 3.47
C THR A 9 15.93 5.06 4.57
N GLY A 10 14.64 5.21 4.30
CA GLY A 10 13.65 5.65 5.29
C GLY A 10 12.29 5.03 5.07
N LEU A 11 11.57 4.79 6.16
CA LEU A 11 10.25 4.19 6.21
C LEU A 11 9.34 5.02 7.12
N GLY A 12 8.08 5.19 6.70
CA GLY A 12 7.05 5.80 7.52
C GLY A 12 5.68 5.26 7.16
N MET A 13 4.85 4.98 8.15
CA MET A 13 3.49 4.52 7.92
C MET A 13 2.56 4.80 9.08
N LEU A 14 1.28 4.84 8.76
CA LEU A 14 0.20 4.70 9.72
C LEU A 14 -0.89 3.79 9.14
N THR A 15 -1.45 2.96 10.01
CA THR A 15 -2.39 1.89 9.63
C THR A 15 -3.44 1.70 10.72
N PRO A 16 -4.49 0.91 10.50
CA PRO A 16 -5.46 0.56 11.54
C PRO A 16 -4.87 -0.15 12.77
N VAL A 17 -3.63 -0.67 12.66
CA VAL A 17 -2.95 -1.40 13.75
C VAL A 17 -1.77 -0.63 14.36
N GLY A 18 -1.47 0.58 13.90
CA GLY A 18 -0.41 1.41 14.47
C GLY A 18 -0.22 2.74 13.76
N LEU A 19 0.27 3.75 14.49
CA LEU A 19 0.46 5.12 14.01
C LEU A 19 1.89 5.40 13.52
N ASN A 20 2.77 4.41 13.55
CA ASN A 20 4.14 4.48 13.06
C ASN A 20 4.64 3.08 12.66
N VAL A 21 5.80 3.02 12.05
CA VAL A 21 6.42 1.76 11.56
C VAL A 21 6.62 0.75 12.68
N GLU A 22 7.18 1.15 13.81
CA GLU A 22 7.50 0.24 14.93
C GLU A 22 6.24 -0.37 15.53
N GLN A 23 5.25 0.45 15.85
CA GLN A 23 3.99 -0.01 16.45
C GLN A 23 3.23 -0.92 15.47
N THR A 24 3.15 -0.52 14.20
CA THR A 24 2.47 -1.29 13.17
C THR A 24 3.13 -2.65 13.00
N TRP A 25 4.45 -2.70 12.81
CA TRP A 25 5.18 -3.95 12.59
C TRP A 25 5.07 -4.92 13.76
N ARG A 26 5.24 -4.41 14.99
CA ARG A 26 5.04 -5.22 16.21
C ARG A 26 3.63 -5.84 16.27
N ASN A 27 2.60 -5.07 15.92
CA ASN A 27 1.21 -5.53 15.94
C ASN A 27 0.92 -6.52 14.79
N ILE A 28 1.52 -6.33 13.61
CA ILE A 28 1.46 -7.27 12.48
C ILE A 28 2.07 -8.62 12.87
N LEU A 29 3.28 -8.64 13.45
CA LEU A 29 3.92 -9.88 13.89
C LEU A 29 3.13 -10.59 15.00
N ALA A 30 2.44 -9.84 15.83
CA ALA A 30 1.56 -10.36 16.88
C ALA A 30 0.19 -10.84 16.37
N GLY A 31 -0.10 -10.72 15.06
CA GLY A 31 -1.39 -11.12 14.48
C GLY A 31 -2.58 -10.27 14.94
N LYS A 32 -2.38 -9.00 15.28
CA LYS A 32 -3.46 -8.14 15.75
C LYS A 32 -4.28 -7.60 14.59
N SER A 33 -5.61 -7.76 14.68
CA SER A 33 -6.55 -7.16 13.71
C SER A 33 -6.82 -5.69 14.03
N GLY A 34 -6.86 -4.86 12.99
CA GLY A 34 -7.31 -3.47 13.05
C GLY A 34 -8.80 -3.30 12.72
N VAL A 35 -9.46 -4.39 12.35
CA VAL A 35 -10.87 -4.36 11.95
C VAL A 35 -11.78 -4.17 13.15
N GLY A 36 -12.79 -3.33 13.00
CA GLY A 36 -13.80 -3.05 14.03
C GLY A 36 -15.13 -2.66 13.41
N MET A 37 -16.11 -2.43 14.27
CA MET A 37 -17.40 -1.92 13.84
C MET A 37 -17.27 -0.49 13.29
N VAL A 38 -18.14 -0.16 12.33
CA VAL A 38 -18.26 1.21 11.83
C VAL A 38 -18.83 2.10 12.94
N GLU A 39 -18.17 3.21 13.17
CA GLU A 39 -18.57 4.25 14.11
C GLU A 39 -18.77 5.59 13.38
N GLY A 40 -19.58 6.48 13.96
CA GLY A 40 -19.76 7.85 13.48
C GLY A 40 -21.00 8.09 12.62
N PHE A 41 -21.67 7.07 12.13
CA PHE A 41 -22.96 7.18 11.41
C PHE A 41 -23.82 5.91 11.55
N ASP A 42 -25.11 6.03 11.25
CA ASP A 42 -26.04 4.89 11.30
C ASP A 42 -25.80 3.91 10.15
N THR A 43 -25.51 2.66 10.49
CA THR A 43 -25.26 1.56 9.53
C THR A 43 -26.42 0.59 9.39
N THR A 44 -27.63 0.91 9.91
CA THR A 44 -28.79 -0.01 9.94
C THR A 44 -29.07 -0.59 8.54
N ASP A 45 -29.05 0.24 7.51
CA ASP A 45 -29.35 -0.14 6.13
C ASP A 45 -28.13 -0.65 5.35
N TYR A 46 -26.93 -0.69 5.95
CA TYR A 46 -25.72 -1.15 5.28
C TYR A 46 -25.54 -2.67 5.45
N PRO A 47 -25.28 -3.42 4.38
CA PRO A 47 -24.99 -4.85 4.49
C PRO A 47 -23.65 -5.15 5.17
N THR A 48 -22.67 -4.26 5.03
CA THR A 48 -21.37 -4.29 5.71
C THR A 48 -21.34 -3.20 6.78
N LYS A 49 -20.99 -3.58 8.01
CA LYS A 49 -20.97 -2.70 9.20
C LYS A 49 -19.59 -2.67 9.87
N ILE A 50 -18.57 -3.07 9.12
CA ILE A 50 -17.19 -3.21 9.59
C ILE A 50 -16.21 -2.51 8.65
N TRP A 51 -15.13 -2.01 9.21
CA TRP A 51 -13.98 -1.44 8.49
C TRP A 51 -12.71 -1.49 9.34
N ALA A 52 -11.58 -1.14 8.74
CA ALA A 52 -10.31 -1.00 9.42
C ALA A 52 -9.87 0.48 9.39
N LYS A 53 -10.26 1.23 10.42
CA LYS A 53 -10.00 2.67 10.53
C LYS A 53 -8.74 2.95 11.35
N VAL A 54 -7.98 3.98 10.97
CA VAL A 54 -6.88 4.54 11.76
C VAL A 54 -7.45 5.12 13.06
N LYS A 55 -6.85 4.75 14.20
CA LYS A 55 -7.31 5.14 15.53
C LYS A 55 -6.34 6.12 16.17
N ASN A 56 -6.85 7.10 16.91
CA ASN A 56 -6.07 8.04 17.72
C ASN A 56 -5.07 8.90 16.93
N PHE A 57 -5.31 9.12 15.63
CA PHE A 57 -4.49 10.01 14.82
C PHE A 57 -4.81 11.48 15.15
N ASN A 58 -3.78 12.27 15.39
CA ASN A 58 -3.88 13.70 15.60
C ASN A 58 -2.98 14.44 14.60
N ILE A 59 -3.57 15.15 13.66
CA ILE A 59 -2.82 15.91 12.64
C ILE A 59 -2.02 17.07 13.23
N GLU A 60 -2.40 17.61 14.39
CA GLU A 60 -1.69 18.72 15.01
C GLU A 60 -0.26 18.37 15.45
N ASP A 61 0.05 17.07 15.57
CA ASP A 61 1.40 16.60 15.84
C ASP A 61 2.35 16.81 14.64
N TYR A 62 1.82 17.09 13.44
CA TYR A 62 2.57 17.16 12.17
C TYR A 62 2.45 18.51 11.47
N VAL A 63 1.29 19.15 11.52
CA VAL A 63 1.02 20.45 10.89
C VAL A 63 0.04 21.28 11.75
N PRO A 64 0.12 22.61 11.71
CA PRO A 64 -0.83 23.47 12.41
C PRO A 64 -2.27 23.22 11.91
N LEU A 65 -3.25 23.22 12.81
CA LEU A 65 -4.67 22.97 12.51
C LEU A 65 -5.20 23.86 11.38
N LYS A 66 -4.74 25.11 11.29
CA LYS A 66 -5.11 26.04 10.21
C LYS A 66 -4.74 25.51 8.82
N GLU A 67 -3.59 24.84 8.69
CA GLU A 67 -3.14 24.23 7.44
C GLU A 67 -3.85 22.89 7.20
N ALA A 68 -4.02 22.07 8.24
CA ALA A 68 -4.73 20.80 8.16
C ALA A 68 -6.16 20.94 7.61
N ARG A 69 -6.86 22.04 7.97
CA ARG A 69 -8.23 22.33 7.46
C ARG A 69 -8.31 22.60 5.95
N LYS A 70 -7.18 22.78 5.29
CA LYS A 70 -7.08 22.97 3.83
C LYS A 70 -6.82 21.67 3.07
N MET A 71 -6.75 20.54 3.77
CA MET A 71 -6.36 19.23 3.24
C MET A 71 -7.41 18.19 3.62
N ASP A 72 -7.69 17.28 2.70
CA ASP A 72 -8.43 16.05 3.04
C ASP A 72 -7.58 15.13 3.91
N VAL A 73 -8.21 14.21 4.64
CA VAL A 73 -7.56 13.33 5.60
C VAL A 73 -6.53 12.41 4.95
N PHE A 74 -6.75 11.93 3.70
CA PHE A 74 -5.73 11.13 3.01
C PHE A 74 -4.41 11.89 2.81
N THR A 75 -4.48 13.20 2.55
CA THR A 75 -3.29 14.07 2.47
C THR A 75 -2.61 14.20 3.83
N GLN A 76 -3.39 14.33 4.90
CA GLN A 76 -2.85 14.40 6.27
C GLN A 76 -2.12 13.11 6.65
N TYR A 77 -2.67 11.94 6.29
CA TYR A 77 -2.01 10.65 6.49
C TYR A 77 -0.69 10.55 5.70
N GLY A 78 -0.70 10.99 4.43
CA GLY A 78 0.50 11.01 3.60
C GLY A 78 1.61 11.91 4.17
N ILE A 79 1.25 13.09 4.71
CA ILE A 79 2.21 13.99 5.36
C ILE A 79 2.78 13.34 6.63
N ALA A 80 1.94 12.75 7.49
CA ALA A 80 2.40 12.12 8.71
C ALA A 80 3.39 10.98 8.45
N ALA A 81 3.07 10.10 7.49
CA ALA A 81 3.98 9.04 7.07
C ALA A 81 5.27 9.57 6.43
N ALA A 82 5.20 10.68 5.66
CA ALA A 82 6.38 11.30 5.06
C ALA A 82 7.32 11.91 6.12
N GLU A 83 6.77 12.54 7.16
CA GLU A 83 7.56 13.04 8.30
C GLU A 83 8.37 11.92 8.96
N GLU A 84 7.71 10.80 9.26
CA GLU A 84 8.39 9.64 9.85
C GLU A 84 9.47 9.10 8.91
N ALA A 85 9.16 8.91 7.61
CA ALA A 85 10.10 8.36 6.65
C ALA A 85 11.34 9.26 6.45
N LEU A 86 11.16 10.58 6.36
CA LEU A 86 12.25 11.54 6.23
C LEU A 86 13.11 11.58 7.49
N ALA A 87 12.49 11.61 8.68
CA ALA A 87 13.20 11.53 9.95
C ALA A 87 14.01 10.23 10.08
N ASP A 88 13.40 9.09 9.72
CA ASP A 88 14.04 7.78 9.76
C ASP A 88 15.23 7.69 8.78
N SER A 89 15.14 8.34 7.63
CA SER A 89 16.23 8.36 6.63
C SER A 89 17.45 9.17 7.06
N GLY A 90 17.28 10.11 7.98
CA GLY A 90 18.31 11.06 8.38
C GLY A 90 18.76 12.02 7.26
N LEU A 91 17.94 12.18 6.19
CA LEU A 91 18.24 13.08 5.10
C LEU A 91 18.17 14.54 5.54
N VAL A 92 19.16 15.31 5.12
CA VAL A 92 19.15 16.78 5.23
C VAL A 92 18.98 17.34 3.81
N ILE A 93 17.85 17.99 3.58
CA ILE A 93 17.55 18.59 2.26
C ILE A 93 18.20 19.96 2.20
N ASP A 94 19.37 20.04 1.59
CA ASP A 94 20.04 21.30 1.27
C ASP A 94 19.61 21.84 -0.11
N GLU A 95 20.19 22.97 -0.54
CA GLU A 95 19.85 23.61 -1.82
C GLU A 95 20.13 22.71 -3.04
N GLN A 96 21.17 21.91 -3.02
CA GLN A 96 21.57 21.04 -4.13
C GLN A 96 20.65 19.81 -4.17
N LEU A 97 20.48 19.12 -3.05
CA LEU A 97 19.63 17.95 -2.95
C LEU A 97 18.16 18.30 -3.20
N SER A 98 17.70 19.49 -2.80
CA SER A 98 16.35 19.99 -3.10
C SER A 98 15.98 19.87 -4.57
N LEU A 99 16.90 20.17 -5.49
CA LEU A 99 16.70 20.09 -6.93
C LEU A 99 16.70 18.65 -7.47
N ARG A 100 17.22 17.71 -6.68
CA ARG A 100 17.41 16.29 -7.04
C ARG A 100 16.53 15.36 -6.21
N ALA A 101 15.74 15.90 -5.28
CA ALA A 101 14.80 15.17 -4.44
C ALA A 101 13.37 15.42 -4.91
N GLY A 102 12.65 14.35 -5.23
CA GLY A 102 11.29 14.41 -5.76
C GLY A 102 10.27 13.67 -4.91
N VAL A 103 9.03 13.68 -5.35
CA VAL A 103 7.88 13.03 -4.71
C VAL A 103 7.07 12.24 -5.72
N ALA A 104 6.72 11.00 -5.37
CA ALA A 104 5.82 10.14 -6.14
C ALA A 104 4.83 9.47 -5.16
N VAL A 105 3.77 10.15 -4.80
CA VAL A 105 2.76 9.68 -3.82
C VAL A 105 1.37 9.88 -4.40
N GLY A 106 0.54 8.83 -4.33
CA GLY A 106 -0.82 8.84 -4.85
C GLY A 106 -1.86 8.29 -3.88
N ALA A 107 -3.11 8.32 -4.32
CA ALA A 107 -4.25 7.69 -3.68
C ALA A 107 -5.11 7.02 -4.76
N GLY A 108 -5.91 6.02 -4.40
CA GLY A 108 -6.83 5.37 -5.34
C GLY A 108 -8.07 6.21 -5.61
N ILE A 109 -8.65 6.80 -4.57
CA ILE A 109 -9.87 7.62 -4.63
C ILE A 109 -9.59 9.08 -4.26
N GLY A 110 -8.70 9.32 -3.28
CA GLY A 110 -8.32 10.66 -2.86
C GLY A 110 -9.33 11.34 -1.95
N GLY A 111 -9.59 12.64 -2.15
CA GLY A 111 -10.36 13.47 -1.23
C GLY A 111 -11.87 13.27 -1.26
N ILE A 112 -12.33 12.05 -1.13
CA ILE A 112 -13.75 11.70 -1.23
C ILE A 112 -14.60 12.34 -0.12
N GLU A 113 -14.07 12.47 1.09
CA GLU A 113 -14.76 13.14 2.18
C GLU A 113 -14.94 14.64 1.89
N THR A 114 -13.90 15.30 1.39
CA THR A 114 -13.97 16.69 0.96
C THR A 114 -15.01 16.88 -0.17
N ILE A 115 -15.04 15.95 -1.14
CA ILE A 115 -15.99 16.02 -2.27
C ILE A 115 -17.43 15.90 -1.77
N THR A 116 -17.73 14.90 -0.95
CA THR A 116 -19.09 14.67 -0.41
C THR A 116 -19.55 15.82 0.46
N ASN A 117 -18.72 16.29 1.39
CA ASN A 117 -19.03 17.40 2.27
C ASN A 117 -19.29 18.72 1.53
N ASN A 118 -18.58 18.99 0.42
CA ASN A 118 -18.83 20.17 -0.39
C ASN A 118 -20.05 20.01 -1.30
N GLN A 119 -20.36 18.80 -1.76
CA GLN A 119 -21.60 18.52 -2.47
C GLN A 119 -22.82 18.79 -1.58
N ASP A 120 -22.78 18.35 -0.33
CA ASP A 120 -23.86 18.61 0.63
C ASP A 120 -24.04 20.10 0.90
N LYS A 121 -22.94 20.84 1.07
CA LYS A 121 -22.98 22.30 1.23
C LYS A 121 -23.55 23.02 0.00
N LEU A 122 -23.21 22.54 -1.21
CA LEU A 122 -23.73 23.08 -2.45
C LEU A 122 -25.26 22.90 -2.54
N VAL A 123 -25.73 21.69 -2.23
CA VAL A 123 -27.16 21.35 -2.27
C VAL A 123 -27.94 22.15 -1.21
N ALA A 124 -27.42 22.25 0.01
CA ALA A 124 -28.08 22.91 1.14
C ALA A 124 -28.10 24.45 1.03
N GLY A 125 -27.10 25.08 0.40
CA GLY A 125 -26.95 26.54 0.48
C GLY A 125 -26.36 27.23 -0.74
N GLY A 126 -26.24 26.51 -1.86
CA GLY A 126 -25.77 27.04 -3.14
C GLY A 126 -24.25 27.27 -3.24
N PRO A 127 -23.74 27.79 -4.36
CA PRO A 127 -22.33 27.81 -4.71
C PRO A 127 -21.46 28.61 -3.75
N ARG A 128 -22.04 29.59 -3.04
CA ARG A 128 -21.29 30.41 -2.04
C ARG A 128 -20.91 29.63 -0.77
N LYS A 129 -21.47 28.45 -0.57
CA LYS A 129 -21.17 27.57 0.59
C LYS A 129 -20.03 26.59 0.33
N VAL A 130 -19.63 26.42 -0.93
CA VAL A 130 -18.49 25.57 -1.30
C VAL A 130 -17.19 26.18 -0.76
N SER A 131 -16.33 25.36 -0.18
CA SER A 131 -15.04 25.78 0.35
C SER A 131 -14.13 26.30 -0.76
N PRO A 132 -13.38 27.40 -0.56
CA PRO A 132 -12.33 27.81 -1.50
C PRO A 132 -11.17 26.81 -1.58
N PHE A 133 -11.05 25.91 -0.62
CA PHE A 133 -10.07 24.83 -0.58
C PHE A 133 -10.59 23.53 -1.16
N PHE A 134 -11.84 23.48 -1.66
CA PHE A 134 -12.45 22.25 -2.18
C PHE A 134 -11.56 21.55 -3.22
N ILE A 135 -11.14 22.27 -4.26
CA ILE A 135 -10.29 21.67 -5.31
C ILE A 135 -8.93 21.28 -4.76
N PRO A 136 -8.14 22.15 -4.10
CA PRO A 136 -6.82 21.74 -3.59
C PRO A 136 -6.87 20.63 -2.54
N ALA A 137 -7.94 20.49 -1.76
CA ALA A 137 -8.07 19.41 -0.79
C ALA A 137 -8.49 18.08 -1.44
N GLY A 138 -9.31 18.14 -2.51
CA GLY A 138 -9.92 16.95 -3.11
C GLY A 138 -9.07 16.22 -4.15
N ILE A 139 -8.18 16.92 -4.88
CA ILE A 139 -7.41 16.31 -5.98
C ILE A 139 -6.23 15.48 -5.45
N ILE A 140 -6.02 14.31 -6.08
CA ILE A 140 -5.12 13.28 -5.58
C ILE A 140 -3.67 13.71 -5.51
N ASN A 141 -3.18 14.46 -6.50
CA ASN A 141 -1.77 14.89 -6.54
C ASN A 141 -1.38 15.87 -5.43
N MET A 142 -2.34 16.36 -4.66
CA MET A 142 -2.03 17.30 -3.57
C MET A 142 -1.32 16.64 -2.40
N VAL A 143 -1.42 15.33 -2.20
CA VAL A 143 -0.59 14.65 -1.22
C VAL A 143 0.90 14.79 -1.58
N ALA A 144 1.27 14.54 -2.84
CA ALA A 144 2.63 14.77 -3.33
C ALA A 144 3.01 16.25 -3.29
N GLY A 145 2.09 17.15 -3.70
CA GLY A 145 2.29 18.59 -3.67
C GLY A 145 2.56 19.13 -2.28
N GLN A 146 1.79 18.73 -1.28
CA GLN A 146 1.97 19.20 0.11
C GLN A 146 3.27 18.69 0.73
N ILE A 147 3.64 17.43 0.48
CA ILE A 147 4.95 16.88 0.91
C ILE A 147 6.09 17.68 0.27
N SER A 148 6.02 17.91 -1.05
CA SER A 148 7.01 18.71 -1.78
C SER A 148 7.18 20.11 -1.23
N ILE A 149 6.07 20.83 -0.99
CA ILE A 149 6.09 22.20 -0.45
C ILE A 149 6.69 22.21 0.95
N LYS A 150 6.25 21.30 1.82
CA LYS A 150 6.69 21.25 3.22
C LYS A 150 8.20 21.01 3.36
N HIS A 151 8.74 20.13 2.54
CA HIS A 151 10.14 19.68 2.60
C HIS A 151 11.02 20.29 1.50
N GLN A 152 10.50 21.25 0.71
CA GLN A 152 11.25 21.92 -0.37
C GLN A 152 11.86 20.93 -1.39
N LEU A 153 11.10 19.89 -1.77
CA LEU A 153 11.50 18.88 -2.74
C LEU A 153 11.15 19.36 -4.15
N LYS A 154 12.13 19.85 -4.90
CA LYS A 154 11.97 20.53 -6.20
C LYS A 154 12.27 19.63 -7.41
N GLY A 155 12.60 18.37 -7.18
CA GLY A 155 12.74 17.35 -8.22
C GLY A 155 11.38 16.93 -8.81
N PRO A 156 11.30 15.77 -9.49
CA PRO A 156 10.04 15.28 -10.05
C PRO A 156 8.92 15.23 -9.00
N ASN A 157 7.72 15.72 -9.36
CA ASN A 157 6.55 15.71 -8.48
C ASN A 157 5.38 15.09 -9.24
N ILE A 158 5.06 13.84 -8.93
CA ILE A 158 4.02 13.06 -9.60
C ILE A 158 3.10 12.34 -8.63
N SER A 159 1.92 11.99 -9.12
CA SER A 159 0.96 11.14 -8.43
C SER A 159 0.31 10.23 -9.45
N VAL A 160 0.65 8.96 -9.41
CA VAL A 160 0.06 7.93 -10.28
C VAL A 160 -1.13 7.31 -9.56
N VAL A 161 -2.23 7.13 -10.30
CA VAL A 161 -3.50 6.60 -9.77
C VAL A 161 -3.85 5.33 -10.53
N THR A 162 -3.79 4.20 -9.87
CA THR A 162 -4.04 2.86 -10.43
C THR A 162 -4.77 1.96 -9.43
N ALA A 163 -5.84 2.51 -8.83
CA ALA A 163 -6.66 1.82 -7.84
C ALA A 163 -5.80 1.18 -6.72
N CYS A 164 -6.00 -0.11 -6.44
CA CYS A 164 -5.27 -0.83 -5.38
C CYS A 164 -3.76 -0.98 -5.65
N THR A 165 -3.29 -0.73 -6.87
CA THR A 165 -1.89 -0.82 -7.27
C THR A 165 -1.14 0.52 -7.17
N THR A 166 -1.83 1.59 -6.80
CA THR A 166 -1.30 2.96 -6.74
C THR A 166 0.02 3.06 -5.98
N GLY A 167 0.10 2.56 -4.75
CA GLY A 167 1.32 2.62 -3.95
C GLY A 167 2.50 1.89 -4.59
N THR A 168 2.25 0.68 -5.10
CA THR A 168 3.25 -0.14 -5.82
C THR A 168 3.79 0.57 -7.05
N HIS A 169 2.91 1.16 -7.87
CA HIS A 169 3.32 1.89 -9.08
C HIS A 169 4.08 3.17 -8.76
N ASN A 170 3.68 3.94 -7.76
CA ASN A 170 4.42 5.13 -7.35
C ASN A 170 5.84 4.77 -6.86
N ILE A 171 6.01 3.69 -6.10
CA ILE A 171 7.33 3.21 -5.65
C ILE A 171 8.17 2.74 -6.85
N GLY A 172 7.61 1.91 -7.71
CA GLY A 172 8.35 1.38 -8.86
C GLY A 172 8.78 2.46 -9.85
N LEU A 173 7.91 3.43 -10.15
CA LEU A 173 8.23 4.56 -11.01
C LEU A 173 9.24 5.51 -10.37
N ALA A 174 9.14 5.79 -9.06
CA ALA A 174 10.14 6.54 -8.31
C ALA A 174 11.52 5.87 -8.40
N GLY A 175 11.57 4.54 -8.23
CA GLY A 175 12.80 3.77 -8.42
C GLY A 175 13.38 3.91 -9.83
N ARG A 176 12.53 3.88 -10.87
CA ARG A 176 12.98 4.13 -12.25
C ARG A 176 13.52 5.53 -12.45
N MET A 177 12.88 6.58 -11.91
CA MET A 177 13.38 7.94 -11.98
C MET A 177 14.78 8.09 -11.40
N ILE A 178 15.04 7.44 -10.25
CA ILE A 178 16.39 7.41 -9.67
C ILE A 178 17.34 6.60 -10.58
N ALA A 179 16.94 5.40 -10.99
CA ALA A 179 17.78 4.52 -11.81
C ALA A 179 18.21 5.15 -13.14
N TYR A 180 17.35 5.98 -13.75
CA TYR A 180 17.65 6.68 -14.99
C TYR A 180 18.25 8.09 -14.80
N GLY A 181 18.39 8.59 -13.57
CA GLY A 181 19.09 9.83 -13.27
C GLY A 181 18.23 11.09 -13.21
N ASP A 182 16.90 10.97 -13.22
CA ASP A 182 16.00 12.13 -13.09
C ASP A 182 16.02 12.71 -11.67
N ALA A 183 16.24 11.87 -10.66
CA ALA A 183 16.35 12.24 -9.24
C ALA A 183 17.45 11.43 -8.55
N ASP A 184 17.91 11.88 -7.39
CA ASP A 184 18.82 11.14 -6.51
C ASP A 184 18.09 10.59 -5.29
N VAL A 185 16.99 11.27 -4.90
CA VAL A 185 16.09 10.86 -3.81
C VAL A 185 14.64 10.99 -4.27
N MET A 186 13.80 10.04 -3.89
CA MET A 186 12.35 10.10 -4.09
C MET A 186 11.60 9.72 -2.80
N VAL A 187 10.74 10.61 -2.34
CA VAL A 187 9.70 10.30 -1.35
C VAL A 187 8.54 9.65 -2.10
N CYS A 188 8.25 8.39 -1.83
CA CYS A 188 7.27 7.66 -2.64
C CYS A 188 6.38 6.72 -1.84
N GLY A 189 5.21 6.44 -2.38
CA GLY A 189 4.25 5.54 -1.75
C GLY A 189 2.79 5.87 -2.06
N GLY A 190 1.93 5.70 -1.06
CA GLY A 190 0.50 5.94 -1.19
C GLY A 190 -0.18 6.27 0.13
N ALA A 191 -1.28 7.01 0.04
CA ALA A 191 -2.13 7.37 1.16
C ALA A 191 -3.59 7.25 0.75
N GLU A 192 -4.46 6.78 1.64
CA GLU A 192 -5.88 6.62 1.35
C GLU A 192 -6.73 6.83 2.59
N MET A 193 -7.87 7.50 2.42
CA MET A 193 -8.92 7.57 3.44
C MET A 193 -10.29 7.40 2.78
N THR A 194 -10.83 6.20 2.86
CA THR A 194 -12.10 5.82 2.23
C THR A 194 -13.12 5.28 3.22
N THR A 195 -12.83 5.31 4.51
CA THR A 195 -13.78 4.91 5.56
C THR A 195 -14.88 5.96 5.75
N THR A 196 -15.65 6.16 4.67
CA THR A 196 -16.77 7.10 4.57
C THR A 196 -18.07 6.36 4.26
N PRO A 197 -19.25 6.94 4.58
CA PRO A 197 -20.55 6.34 4.24
C PRO A 197 -20.69 6.04 2.75
N LEU A 198 -20.27 6.97 1.88
CA LEU A 198 -20.40 6.82 0.43
C LEU A 198 -19.52 5.68 -0.12
N CYS A 199 -18.27 5.56 0.34
CA CYS A 199 -17.40 4.47 -0.10
C CYS A 199 -17.87 3.11 0.43
N LEU A 200 -18.34 3.04 1.67
CA LEU A 200 -18.93 1.83 2.24
C LEU A 200 -20.14 1.37 1.43
N ALA A 201 -21.04 2.31 1.06
CA ALA A 201 -22.17 2.02 0.19
C ALA A 201 -21.74 1.58 -1.21
N GLY A 202 -20.79 2.27 -1.82
CA GLY A 202 -20.29 1.98 -3.15
C GLY A 202 -19.67 0.59 -3.27
N PHE A 203 -18.76 0.22 -2.38
CA PHE A 203 -18.16 -1.11 -2.37
C PHE A 203 -19.16 -2.21 -1.97
N SER A 204 -20.16 -1.88 -1.13
CA SER A 204 -21.27 -2.80 -0.84
C SER A 204 -22.13 -3.05 -2.09
N ALA A 205 -22.39 -2.02 -2.91
CA ALA A 205 -23.15 -2.15 -4.15
C ALA A 205 -22.45 -3.04 -5.18
N VAL A 206 -21.11 -3.01 -5.24
CA VAL A 206 -20.30 -3.94 -6.06
C VAL A 206 -20.19 -5.34 -5.45
N ARG A 207 -20.74 -5.56 -4.26
CA ARG A 207 -20.72 -6.83 -3.52
C ARG A 207 -19.31 -7.39 -3.25
N SER A 208 -18.35 -6.49 -3.03
CA SER A 208 -16.95 -6.86 -2.81
C SER A 208 -16.53 -6.90 -1.35
N LEU A 209 -17.36 -6.38 -0.43
CA LEU A 209 -17.07 -6.32 1.01
C LEU A 209 -17.57 -7.53 1.77
N SER A 210 -16.81 -7.94 2.78
CA SER A 210 -17.23 -8.91 3.77
C SER A 210 -18.46 -8.42 4.56
N LYS A 211 -19.36 -9.35 4.85
CA LYS A 211 -20.56 -9.13 5.67
C LYS A 211 -20.49 -9.81 7.04
N ARG A 212 -19.30 -10.25 7.45
CA ARG A 212 -19.07 -10.90 8.75
C ARG A 212 -19.08 -9.87 9.89
N ASN A 213 -20.24 -9.22 10.05
CA ASN A 213 -20.43 -8.13 11.02
C ASN A 213 -20.35 -8.58 12.47
N ASP A 214 -20.69 -9.84 12.77
CA ASP A 214 -20.75 -10.37 14.13
C ASP A 214 -19.34 -10.72 14.68
N GLU A 215 -18.37 -10.90 13.79
CA GLU A 215 -16.97 -11.21 14.14
C GLU A 215 -16.00 -10.34 13.32
N PRO A 216 -15.94 -9.00 13.55
CA PRO A 216 -15.17 -8.07 12.73
C PRO A 216 -13.71 -8.47 12.52
N GLU A 217 -13.02 -8.88 13.58
CA GLU A 217 -11.61 -9.24 13.54
C GLU A 217 -11.33 -10.52 12.72
N LYS A 218 -12.37 -11.33 12.46
CA LYS A 218 -12.30 -12.56 11.65
C LYS A 218 -12.78 -12.37 10.21
N ALA A 219 -13.17 -11.15 9.81
CA ALA A 219 -13.79 -10.90 8.52
C ALA A 219 -12.79 -10.99 7.36
N SER A 220 -11.60 -10.39 7.50
CA SER A 220 -10.53 -10.53 6.51
C SER A 220 -9.79 -11.85 6.72
N ARG A 221 -9.99 -12.78 5.78
CA ARG A 221 -9.49 -14.17 5.88
C ARG A 221 -9.00 -14.72 4.54
N PRO A 222 -7.89 -14.14 4.00
CA PRO A 222 -7.36 -14.54 2.71
C PRO A 222 -7.14 -16.06 2.61
N TRP A 223 -7.51 -16.64 1.45
CA TRP A 223 -7.45 -18.07 1.09
C TRP A 223 -8.31 -19.02 1.94
N ASP A 224 -8.99 -18.53 2.96
CA ASP A 224 -9.94 -19.34 3.72
C ASP A 224 -11.21 -19.63 2.90
N LYS A 225 -11.76 -20.83 3.01
CA LYS A 225 -12.97 -21.24 2.26
C LYS A 225 -14.21 -20.42 2.62
N ASP A 226 -14.25 -19.86 3.83
CA ASP A 226 -15.39 -19.08 4.35
C ASP A 226 -15.19 -17.56 4.15
N ARG A 227 -14.23 -17.14 3.29
CA ARG A 227 -14.03 -15.74 2.91
C ARG A 227 -15.20 -15.22 2.08
N ASP A 228 -15.64 -14.02 2.33
CA ASP A 228 -16.83 -13.45 1.71
C ASP A 228 -16.65 -12.04 1.14
N GLY A 229 -15.40 -11.54 1.09
CA GLY A 229 -15.07 -10.21 0.59
C GLY A 229 -13.95 -9.54 1.38
N PHE A 230 -13.49 -8.40 0.90
CA PHE A 230 -12.45 -7.65 1.60
C PHE A 230 -13.04 -6.77 2.72
N VAL A 231 -12.21 -6.35 3.66
CA VAL A 231 -12.52 -5.33 4.64
C VAL A 231 -11.87 -4.02 4.20
N MET A 232 -12.64 -2.96 4.05
CA MET A 232 -12.14 -1.64 3.67
C MET A 232 -11.29 -1.04 4.80
N GLY A 233 -10.08 -0.56 4.45
CA GLY A 233 -9.13 0.07 5.37
C GLY A 233 -8.65 1.42 4.87
N GLU A 234 -7.90 2.11 5.73
CA GLU A 234 -7.29 3.42 5.44
C GLU A 234 -5.89 3.51 6.04
N GLY A 235 -5.09 4.48 5.58
CA GLY A 235 -3.75 4.73 6.09
C GLY A 235 -2.80 5.30 5.05
N ALA A 236 -1.52 5.23 5.34
CA ALA A 236 -0.45 5.64 4.43
C ALA A 236 0.81 4.82 4.64
N GLY A 237 1.58 4.64 3.56
CA GLY A 237 2.93 4.10 3.58
C GLY A 237 3.83 4.95 2.68
N ILE A 238 4.96 5.40 3.23
CA ILE A 238 5.94 6.23 2.54
C ILE A 238 7.33 5.62 2.71
N LEU A 239 8.04 5.53 1.61
CA LEU A 239 9.44 5.10 1.55
C LEU A 239 10.29 6.27 1.06
N ILE A 240 11.52 6.33 1.56
CA ILE A 240 12.58 7.13 0.95
C ILE A 240 13.43 6.20 0.11
N LEU A 241 13.34 6.37 -1.21
CA LEU A 241 14.25 5.75 -2.17
C LEU A 241 15.41 6.69 -2.47
N GLU A 242 16.60 6.12 -2.54
CA GLU A 242 17.83 6.88 -2.69
C GLU A 242 18.79 6.16 -3.64
N GLU A 243 19.56 6.91 -4.42
CA GLU A 243 20.64 6.39 -5.22
C GLU A 243 21.71 5.80 -4.29
N TYR A 244 22.20 4.60 -4.61
CA TYR A 244 23.06 3.80 -3.71
C TYR A 244 24.36 4.51 -3.32
N GLU A 245 25.09 5.11 -4.29
CA GLU A 245 26.36 5.78 -3.98
C GLU A 245 26.14 7.07 -3.19
N HIS A 246 25.01 7.79 -3.42
CA HIS A 246 24.59 8.92 -2.60
C HIS A 246 24.30 8.48 -1.16
N ALA A 247 23.52 7.41 -0.97
CA ALA A 247 23.21 6.88 0.36
C ALA A 247 24.49 6.45 1.11
N LYS A 248 25.38 5.75 0.41
CA LYS A 248 26.66 5.27 0.96
C LYS A 248 27.59 6.42 1.34
N ALA A 249 27.69 7.45 0.49
CA ALA A 249 28.57 8.59 0.73
C ALA A 249 28.20 9.37 2.01
N ARG A 250 26.91 9.45 2.35
CA ARG A 250 26.43 10.07 3.58
C ARG A 250 26.34 9.14 4.79
N GLY A 251 26.71 7.86 4.63
CA GLY A 251 26.63 6.86 5.72
C GLY A 251 25.19 6.49 6.11
N ALA A 252 24.26 6.50 5.16
CA ALA A 252 22.86 6.19 5.39
C ALA A 252 22.66 4.75 5.91
N LYS A 253 21.69 4.58 6.78
CA LYS A 253 21.11 3.26 7.02
C LYS A 253 20.39 2.79 5.76
N ILE A 254 20.70 1.60 5.28
CA ILE A 254 20.06 0.97 4.13
C ILE A 254 19.25 -0.22 4.61
N TYR A 255 17.97 -0.22 4.36
CA TYR A 255 17.06 -1.31 4.73
C TYR A 255 17.10 -2.47 3.73
N ALA A 256 17.00 -2.14 2.45
CA ALA A 256 16.95 -3.07 1.33
C ALA A 256 17.28 -2.34 0.02
N GLU A 257 17.54 -3.08 -1.04
CA GLU A 257 17.64 -2.58 -2.41
C GLU A 257 16.37 -2.89 -3.18
N LEU A 258 15.79 -1.92 -3.88
CA LEU A 258 14.72 -2.13 -4.85
C LEU A 258 15.35 -2.59 -6.17
N VAL A 259 15.26 -3.88 -6.47
CA VAL A 259 15.94 -4.50 -7.61
C VAL A 259 15.03 -4.80 -8.77
N GLY A 260 13.72 -4.96 -8.55
CA GLY A 260 12.78 -5.31 -9.60
C GLY A 260 11.45 -4.58 -9.51
N PHE A 261 10.91 -4.20 -10.66
CA PHE A 261 9.59 -3.63 -10.82
C PHE A 261 8.94 -4.13 -12.10
N GLY A 262 7.78 -4.80 -11.98
CA GLY A 262 6.99 -5.28 -13.09
C GLY A 262 5.58 -4.70 -13.09
N MET A 263 5.04 -4.48 -14.28
CA MET A 263 3.67 -3.99 -14.51
C MET A 263 3.01 -4.79 -15.61
N SER A 264 1.70 -4.98 -15.53
CA SER A 264 0.88 -5.54 -16.59
C SER A 264 -0.55 -5.02 -16.54
N GLY A 265 -1.31 -5.29 -17.59
CA GLY A 265 -2.77 -5.11 -17.60
C GLY A 265 -3.45 -6.39 -18.01
N ASP A 266 -4.61 -6.71 -17.38
CA ASP A 266 -5.39 -7.91 -17.70
C ASP A 266 -6.14 -7.76 -19.03
N ALA A 267 -6.61 -6.55 -19.35
CA ALA A 267 -7.46 -6.26 -20.50
C ALA A 267 -8.70 -7.19 -20.57
N TYR A 268 -9.29 -7.49 -19.42
CA TYR A 268 -10.34 -8.50 -19.28
C TYR A 268 -11.67 -7.91 -18.77
N HIS A 269 -11.70 -7.40 -17.52
CA HIS A 269 -12.91 -6.92 -16.86
C HIS A 269 -12.61 -5.76 -15.91
N ILE A 270 -13.61 -4.90 -15.63
CA ILE A 270 -13.42 -3.70 -14.80
C ILE A 270 -13.10 -4.02 -13.33
N THR A 271 -13.57 -5.15 -12.79
CA THR A 271 -13.39 -5.51 -11.36
C THR A 271 -12.97 -6.95 -11.11
N ALA A 272 -13.15 -7.86 -12.08
CA ALA A 272 -12.76 -9.26 -11.96
C ALA A 272 -11.35 -9.48 -12.55
N PRO A 273 -10.50 -10.29 -11.89
CA PRO A 273 -9.23 -10.71 -12.47
C PRO A 273 -9.45 -11.64 -13.67
N ASP A 274 -8.46 -11.72 -14.55
CA ASP A 274 -8.42 -12.67 -15.64
C ASP A 274 -8.41 -14.11 -15.10
N GLU A 275 -9.27 -14.99 -15.64
CA GLU A 275 -9.48 -16.36 -15.15
C GLU A 275 -8.22 -17.22 -15.20
N ASP A 276 -7.35 -16.97 -16.18
CA ASP A 276 -6.08 -17.69 -16.38
C ASP A 276 -4.93 -17.13 -15.55
N ALA A 277 -5.16 -16.07 -14.77
CA ALA A 277 -4.15 -15.39 -13.96
C ALA A 277 -2.95 -14.83 -14.77
N ASP A 278 -3.17 -14.54 -16.07
CA ASP A 278 -2.10 -14.14 -16.97
C ASP A 278 -1.49 -12.79 -16.58
N GLY A 279 -2.35 -11.79 -16.30
CA GLY A 279 -1.89 -10.45 -15.95
C GLY A 279 -1.03 -10.45 -14.69
N ALA A 280 -1.49 -11.08 -13.60
CA ALA A 280 -0.72 -11.19 -12.37
C ALA A 280 0.62 -11.95 -12.60
N THR A 281 0.59 -13.03 -13.37
CA THR A 281 1.81 -13.79 -13.75
C THR A 281 2.81 -12.90 -14.48
N ARG A 282 2.37 -12.13 -15.49
CA ARG A 282 3.25 -11.25 -16.28
C ARG A 282 3.83 -10.11 -15.46
N ALA A 283 3.10 -9.56 -14.50
CA ALA A 283 3.63 -8.53 -13.60
C ALA A 283 4.77 -9.09 -12.74
N MET A 284 4.58 -10.26 -12.12
CA MET A 284 5.61 -10.93 -11.34
C MET A 284 6.82 -11.32 -12.21
N GLU A 285 6.59 -11.91 -13.39
CA GLU A 285 7.65 -12.29 -14.34
C GLU A 285 8.48 -11.07 -14.77
N ALA A 286 7.82 -9.95 -15.06
CA ALA A 286 8.49 -8.71 -15.42
C ALA A 286 9.34 -8.17 -14.27
N ALA A 287 8.90 -8.28 -13.02
CA ALA A 287 9.67 -7.88 -11.85
C ALA A 287 10.91 -8.77 -11.64
N VAL A 288 10.76 -10.08 -11.76
CA VAL A 288 11.88 -11.06 -11.69
C VAL A 288 12.90 -10.80 -12.79
N LYS A 289 12.44 -10.54 -14.01
CA LYS A 289 13.31 -10.19 -15.14
C LYS A 289 14.05 -8.86 -14.93
N ASP A 290 13.37 -7.83 -14.39
CA ASP A 290 13.98 -6.53 -14.08
C ASP A 290 15.02 -6.63 -12.96
N ALA A 291 14.80 -7.54 -11.99
CA ALA A 291 15.73 -7.85 -10.91
C ALA A 291 16.95 -8.69 -11.36
N HIS A 292 16.92 -9.27 -12.56
CA HIS A 292 17.96 -10.19 -13.08
C HIS A 292 18.23 -11.40 -12.17
N ILE A 293 17.19 -11.98 -11.58
CA ILE A 293 17.26 -13.16 -10.71
C ILE A 293 16.51 -14.36 -11.33
N ASP A 294 16.79 -15.55 -10.80
CA ASP A 294 15.97 -16.72 -11.05
C ASP A 294 14.76 -16.73 -10.10
N VAL A 295 13.63 -17.28 -10.54
CA VAL A 295 12.42 -17.39 -9.70
C VAL A 295 12.69 -18.14 -8.40
N SER A 296 13.64 -19.08 -8.38
CA SER A 296 14.02 -19.85 -7.20
C SER A 296 14.78 -19.05 -6.13
N GLU A 297 15.17 -17.81 -6.42
CA GLU A 297 15.82 -16.94 -5.44
C GLU A 297 14.82 -16.14 -4.59
N VAL A 298 13.53 -16.09 -4.96
CA VAL A 298 12.50 -15.43 -4.16
C VAL A 298 12.15 -16.32 -2.97
N ASP A 299 12.28 -15.77 -1.76
CA ASP A 299 12.05 -16.49 -0.50
C ASP A 299 10.63 -16.28 0.05
N TYR A 300 10.09 -15.04 -0.10
CA TYR A 300 8.81 -14.65 0.46
C TYR A 300 8.03 -13.77 -0.52
N ILE A 301 6.71 -13.94 -0.52
CA ILE A 301 5.76 -13.10 -1.26
C ILE A 301 4.81 -12.43 -0.27
N ASN A 302 4.80 -11.09 -0.23
CA ASN A 302 3.70 -10.34 0.36
C ASN A 302 2.62 -10.22 -0.72
N ALA A 303 1.55 -10.96 -0.55
CA ALA A 303 0.52 -11.12 -1.56
C ALA A 303 -0.49 -9.97 -1.54
N HIS A 304 -1.16 -9.77 -2.67
CA HIS A 304 -2.33 -8.91 -2.71
C HIS A 304 -3.44 -9.42 -1.79
N GLY A 305 -3.78 -10.71 -1.85
CA GLY A 305 -4.56 -11.47 -0.87
C GLY A 305 -5.68 -10.69 -0.17
N THR A 306 -6.74 -10.33 -0.91
CA THR A 306 -7.79 -9.41 -0.43
C THR A 306 -8.88 -10.07 0.39
N SER A 307 -8.88 -11.39 0.55
CA SER A 307 -10.01 -12.15 1.14
C SER A 307 -11.26 -12.17 0.24
N THR A 308 -11.08 -11.98 -1.07
CA THR A 308 -12.14 -12.19 -2.06
C THR A 308 -11.96 -13.54 -2.74
N TYR A 309 -13.08 -14.17 -3.08
CA TYR A 309 -13.04 -15.51 -3.66
C TYR A 309 -12.16 -15.60 -4.92
N LEU A 310 -12.42 -14.71 -5.89
CA LEU A 310 -11.74 -14.75 -7.18
C LEU A 310 -10.26 -14.33 -7.09
N ASN A 311 -9.96 -13.25 -6.35
CA ASN A 311 -8.59 -12.74 -6.29
C ASN A 311 -7.63 -13.74 -5.67
N ASP A 312 -7.98 -14.30 -4.51
CA ASP A 312 -7.06 -15.14 -3.74
C ASP A 312 -6.73 -16.45 -4.47
N LEU A 313 -7.75 -17.04 -5.13
CA LEU A 313 -7.56 -18.20 -5.97
C LEU A 313 -6.74 -17.89 -7.22
N ASN A 314 -7.01 -16.74 -7.86
CA ASN A 314 -6.30 -16.28 -9.05
C ASN A 314 -4.82 -15.98 -8.75
N GLU A 315 -4.53 -15.29 -7.65
CA GLU A 315 -3.15 -15.02 -7.25
C GLU A 315 -2.39 -16.33 -6.94
N THR A 316 -3.04 -17.31 -6.31
CA THR A 316 -2.46 -18.64 -6.10
C THR A 316 -2.12 -19.32 -7.43
N LYS A 317 -3.01 -19.25 -8.44
CA LYS A 317 -2.74 -19.78 -9.79
C LYS A 317 -1.54 -19.07 -10.43
N ALA A 318 -1.48 -17.73 -10.33
CA ALA A 318 -0.37 -16.95 -10.87
C ALA A 318 0.98 -17.34 -10.26
N VAL A 319 1.03 -17.51 -8.94
CA VAL A 319 2.23 -17.95 -8.21
C VAL A 319 2.63 -19.36 -8.67
N LYS A 320 1.71 -20.32 -8.72
CA LYS A 320 2.01 -21.68 -9.20
C LYS A 320 2.49 -21.69 -10.63
N ARG A 321 1.89 -20.88 -11.51
CA ARG A 321 2.28 -20.78 -12.94
C ARG A 321 3.71 -20.26 -13.11
N LEU A 322 4.09 -19.22 -12.36
CA LEU A 322 5.42 -18.62 -12.47
C LEU A 322 6.48 -19.46 -11.77
N PHE A 323 6.24 -19.81 -10.51
CA PHE A 323 7.25 -20.42 -9.63
C PHE A 323 7.31 -21.94 -9.73
N LYS A 324 6.31 -22.60 -10.34
CA LYS A 324 6.22 -24.06 -10.52
C LYS A 324 6.47 -24.79 -9.19
N ASP A 325 7.39 -25.75 -9.15
CA ASP A 325 7.73 -26.52 -7.93
C ASP A 325 8.28 -25.63 -6.81
N HIS A 326 8.87 -24.47 -7.14
CA HIS A 326 9.36 -23.52 -6.14
C HIS A 326 8.22 -22.83 -5.39
N ALA A 327 7.01 -22.75 -5.97
CA ALA A 327 5.82 -22.21 -5.29
C ALA A 327 5.55 -22.88 -3.94
N TYR A 328 5.84 -24.16 -3.82
CA TYR A 328 5.65 -24.96 -2.59
C TYR A 328 6.78 -24.78 -1.56
N LYS A 329 7.84 -24.06 -1.91
CA LYS A 329 8.96 -23.72 -1.02
C LYS A 329 8.92 -22.28 -0.53
N LEU A 330 8.13 -21.43 -1.19
CA LEU A 330 7.90 -20.04 -0.83
C LEU A 330 7.07 -19.94 0.46
N ALA A 331 7.33 -18.90 1.24
CA ALA A 331 6.36 -18.38 2.19
C ALA A 331 5.55 -17.28 1.52
N ILE A 332 4.24 -17.28 1.72
CA ILE A 332 3.32 -16.27 1.16
C ILE A 332 2.43 -15.80 2.30
N SER A 333 2.20 -14.50 2.45
CA SER A 333 1.19 -14.06 3.40
C SER A 333 0.46 -12.81 2.94
N SER A 334 -0.75 -12.61 3.47
CA SER A 334 -1.51 -11.39 3.29
C SER A 334 -1.69 -10.67 4.61
N THR A 335 -1.01 -9.54 4.73
CA THR A 335 -1.15 -8.63 5.87
C THR A 335 -2.49 -7.90 5.91
N LYS A 336 -3.26 -7.94 4.80
CA LYS A 336 -4.65 -7.47 4.76
C LYS A 336 -5.57 -8.25 5.69
N SER A 337 -5.19 -9.45 6.12
CA SER A 337 -5.90 -10.18 7.17
C SER A 337 -5.96 -9.38 8.49
N MET A 338 -5.01 -8.47 8.71
CA MET A 338 -4.89 -7.62 9.92
C MET A 338 -5.25 -6.15 9.66
N THR A 339 -4.75 -5.58 8.56
CA THR A 339 -4.94 -4.16 8.24
C THR A 339 -6.25 -3.85 7.52
N GLY A 340 -6.93 -4.86 6.97
CA GLY A 340 -7.89 -4.63 5.91
C GLY A 340 -7.19 -4.18 4.62
N HIS A 341 -7.97 -3.81 3.62
CA HIS A 341 -7.46 -3.36 2.32
C HIS A 341 -7.41 -1.83 2.27
N LEU A 342 -6.19 -1.27 2.28
CA LEU A 342 -5.95 0.19 2.30
C LEU A 342 -6.02 0.81 0.88
N LEU A 343 -6.56 0.10 -0.11
CA LEU A 343 -6.73 0.57 -1.50
C LEU A 343 -5.44 1.17 -2.07
N GLY A 344 -5.42 2.48 -2.38
CA GLY A 344 -4.24 3.13 -2.96
C GLY A 344 -3.01 3.16 -2.07
N ALA A 345 -3.17 3.07 -0.75
CA ALA A 345 -2.06 2.98 0.20
C ALA A 345 -1.54 1.53 0.39
N ALA A 346 -2.33 0.51 0.02
CA ALA A 346 -2.05 -0.89 0.34
C ALA A 346 -0.65 -1.33 -0.12
N GLY A 347 -0.32 -1.14 -1.41
CA GLY A 347 0.97 -1.57 -1.95
C GLY A 347 2.18 -0.90 -1.31
N ALA A 348 2.03 0.34 -0.81
CA ALA A 348 3.10 1.04 -0.13
C ALA A 348 3.35 0.50 1.29
N VAL A 349 2.28 0.26 2.05
CA VAL A 349 2.36 -0.36 3.38
C VAL A 349 2.91 -1.78 3.29
N GLU A 350 2.49 -2.55 2.28
CA GLU A 350 2.96 -3.91 2.02
C GLU A 350 4.42 -3.97 1.55
N ALA A 351 4.87 -2.97 0.79
CA ALA A 351 6.30 -2.80 0.47
C ALA A 351 7.13 -2.59 1.75
N ILE A 352 6.64 -1.78 2.70
CA ILE A 352 7.31 -1.59 4.00
C ILE A 352 7.35 -2.91 4.79
N PHE A 353 6.25 -3.66 4.85
CA PHE A 353 6.25 -4.98 5.51
C PHE A 353 7.23 -5.96 4.85
N SER A 354 7.33 -5.93 3.52
CA SER A 354 8.31 -6.74 2.77
C SER A 354 9.76 -6.40 3.14
N ILE A 355 10.06 -5.11 3.28
CA ILE A 355 11.38 -4.63 3.69
C ILE A 355 11.69 -5.01 5.15
N LEU A 356 10.71 -4.88 6.04
CA LEU A 356 10.86 -5.28 7.45
C LEU A 356 10.98 -6.79 7.61
N ALA A 357 10.34 -7.59 6.75
CA ALA A 357 10.53 -9.03 6.71
C ALA A 357 11.97 -9.42 6.35
N ILE A 358 12.60 -8.70 5.40
CA ILE A 358 14.03 -8.84 5.09
C ILE A 358 14.89 -8.46 6.30
N LYS A 359 14.62 -7.31 6.92
CA LYS A 359 15.39 -6.79 8.04
C LYS A 359 15.40 -7.76 9.24
N ASP A 360 14.22 -8.25 9.61
CA ASP A 360 14.03 -9.05 10.82
C ASP A 360 14.04 -10.56 10.54
N GLN A 361 14.18 -10.99 9.26
CA GLN A 361 14.21 -12.41 8.86
C GLN A 361 12.97 -13.19 9.31
N ILE A 362 11.78 -12.56 9.18
CA ILE A 362 10.50 -13.12 9.62
C ILE A 362 9.38 -12.78 8.65
N ALA A 363 8.66 -13.77 8.17
CA ALA A 363 7.46 -13.59 7.35
C ALA A 363 6.25 -13.33 8.27
N PRO A 364 5.50 -12.22 8.07
CA PRO A 364 4.31 -11.92 8.86
C PRO A 364 3.19 -12.91 8.57
N PRO A 365 2.25 -13.12 9.52
CA PRO A 365 1.22 -14.12 9.36
C PRO A 365 0.06 -13.68 8.45
N THR A 366 -0.65 -14.65 7.91
CA THR A 366 -2.04 -14.53 7.49
C THR A 366 -2.92 -15.02 8.64
N ILE A 367 -3.60 -14.13 9.33
CA ILE A 367 -4.54 -14.53 10.37
C ILE A 367 -5.87 -14.99 9.77
N ASN A 368 -6.68 -15.72 10.55
CA ASN A 368 -8.01 -16.20 10.16
C ASN A 368 -8.04 -17.24 9.03
N LEU A 369 -6.91 -17.80 8.63
CA LEU A 369 -6.85 -18.91 7.69
C LEU A 369 -6.99 -20.23 8.45
N ASP A 370 -8.23 -20.58 8.78
CA ASP A 370 -8.55 -21.77 9.56
C ASP A 370 -8.76 -22.98 8.66
N ASN A 371 -9.35 -22.77 7.49
CA ASN A 371 -9.69 -23.82 6.52
C ASN A 371 -9.32 -23.35 5.11
N PRO A 372 -8.13 -23.68 4.60
CA PRO A 372 -7.74 -23.33 3.23
C PRO A 372 -8.78 -23.81 2.20
N ASP A 373 -9.09 -22.95 1.22
CA ASP A 373 -10.02 -23.26 0.15
C ASP A 373 -9.39 -24.25 -0.86
N GLU A 374 -10.23 -24.92 -1.64
CA GLU A 374 -9.78 -25.83 -2.69
C GLU A 374 -8.87 -25.09 -3.69
N GLY A 375 -7.70 -25.67 -3.99
CA GLY A 375 -6.69 -25.06 -4.85
C GLY A 375 -5.76 -24.06 -4.16
N CYS A 376 -6.05 -23.68 -2.90
CA CYS A 376 -5.21 -22.84 -2.05
C CYS A 376 -4.35 -23.71 -1.11
N ASP A 377 -3.29 -24.33 -1.64
CA ASP A 377 -2.48 -25.37 -0.99
C ASP A 377 -1.00 -24.98 -0.81
N LEU A 378 -0.69 -23.67 -0.87
CA LEU A 378 0.66 -23.14 -0.64
C LEU A 378 0.89 -22.83 0.86
N ASN A 379 2.12 -22.46 1.21
CA ASN A 379 2.43 -22.01 2.57
C ASN A 379 2.04 -20.53 2.75
N TYR A 380 0.85 -20.27 3.24
CA TYR A 380 0.33 -18.91 3.47
C TYR A 380 0.67 -18.33 4.84
N VAL A 381 1.63 -18.90 5.56
CA VAL A 381 2.04 -18.49 6.92
C VAL A 381 0.83 -18.32 7.85
N PRO A 382 0.02 -19.38 8.09
CA PRO A 382 -1.22 -19.24 8.83
C PRO A 382 -0.99 -18.90 10.30
N HIS A 383 -1.77 -17.96 10.84
CA HIS A 383 -1.91 -17.58 12.24
C HIS A 383 -0.69 -16.96 12.93
N ARG A 384 0.52 -17.43 12.67
CA ARG A 384 1.74 -17.00 13.37
C ARG A 384 2.85 -16.64 12.39
N ALA A 385 3.58 -15.57 12.70
CA ALA A 385 4.78 -15.20 11.96
C ALA A 385 5.78 -16.36 11.91
N GLN A 386 6.48 -16.51 10.80
CA GLN A 386 7.44 -17.57 10.54
C GLN A 386 8.85 -17.00 10.41
N GLU A 387 9.75 -17.37 11.33
CA GLU A 387 11.17 -17.07 11.17
C GLU A 387 11.74 -17.90 10.00
N MET A 388 12.43 -17.23 9.10
CA MET A 388 13.04 -17.85 7.94
C MET A 388 14.10 -16.94 7.32
N ARG A 389 15.05 -17.54 6.57
CA ARG A 389 15.98 -16.74 5.78
C ARG A 389 15.26 -16.06 4.62
N ILE A 390 15.40 -14.75 4.52
CA ILE A 390 14.76 -13.92 3.48
C ILE A 390 15.83 -13.02 2.84
N ASN A 391 16.19 -13.29 1.60
CA ASN A 391 17.10 -12.47 0.81
C ASN A 391 16.33 -11.65 -0.24
N TYR A 392 15.28 -12.23 -0.84
CA TYR A 392 14.45 -11.58 -1.83
C TYR A 392 12.98 -11.70 -1.45
N VAL A 393 12.28 -10.56 -1.46
CA VAL A 393 10.84 -10.49 -1.26
C VAL A 393 10.19 -9.91 -2.49
N LEU A 394 9.11 -10.54 -2.92
CA LEU A 394 8.23 -10.02 -3.96
C LEU A 394 6.95 -9.49 -3.29
N SER A 395 6.52 -8.27 -3.63
CA SER A 395 5.28 -7.66 -3.16
C SER A 395 4.34 -7.44 -4.34
N ASN A 396 3.11 -7.98 -4.26
CA ASN A 396 2.11 -7.92 -5.32
C ASN A 396 1.00 -6.94 -5.01
N SER A 397 0.54 -6.24 -6.04
CA SER A 397 -0.70 -5.47 -6.02
C SER A 397 -1.49 -5.72 -7.29
N LEU A 398 -2.77 -6.06 -7.14
CA LEU A 398 -3.71 -6.32 -8.24
C LEU A 398 -4.90 -5.37 -8.06
N GLY A 399 -5.21 -4.56 -9.06
CA GLY A 399 -6.17 -3.46 -8.94
C GLY A 399 -7.35 -3.57 -9.86
N PHE A 400 -8.47 -2.98 -9.46
CA PHE A 400 -9.62 -2.77 -10.35
C PHE A 400 -9.17 -2.06 -11.63
N GLY A 401 -9.77 -2.42 -12.77
CA GLY A 401 -9.31 -2.03 -14.09
C GLY A 401 -8.25 -2.98 -14.67
N GLY A 402 -7.94 -4.08 -13.96
CA GLY A 402 -6.94 -5.07 -14.37
C GLY A 402 -5.51 -4.54 -14.35
N THR A 403 -5.20 -3.62 -13.47
CA THR A 403 -3.85 -3.05 -13.31
C THR A 403 -3.06 -3.84 -12.27
N ASN A 404 -1.92 -4.40 -12.67
CA ASN A 404 -1.09 -5.26 -11.83
C ASN A 404 0.31 -4.67 -11.67
N GLY A 405 0.87 -4.81 -10.46
CA GLY A 405 2.21 -4.37 -10.14
C GLY A 405 2.91 -5.29 -9.15
N SER A 406 4.20 -5.51 -9.37
CA SER A 406 5.06 -6.31 -8.50
C SER A 406 6.37 -5.61 -8.25
N LEU A 407 6.81 -5.55 -6.99
CA LEU A 407 8.11 -5.03 -6.57
C LEU A 407 8.97 -6.16 -6.04
N ILE A 408 10.28 -6.11 -6.27
CA ILE A 408 11.24 -7.03 -5.64
C ILE A 408 12.25 -6.23 -4.84
N PHE A 409 12.32 -6.56 -3.56
CA PHE A 409 13.33 -6.05 -2.63
C PHE A 409 14.37 -7.12 -2.32
N LYS A 410 15.63 -6.70 -2.23
CA LYS A 410 16.79 -7.54 -1.95
C LYS A 410 17.45 -7.10 -0.65
N ARG A 411 17.89 -8.06 0.14
CA ARG A 411 18.77 -7.85 1.29
C ARG A 411 20.12 -7.28 0.85
N VAL A 412 20.62 -6.26 1.56
CA VAL A 412 21.92 -5.61 1.30
C VAL A 412 22.99 -6.14 2.24
#